data_86cc7efdbe32d7b51695672fe26cef1d
#
_entry.id   86cc7efdbe32d7b51695672fe26cef1d
#
_cell.length_a   1.000
_cell.length_b   1.000
_cell.length_c   1.000
_cell.angle_alpha   90.00
_cell.angle_beta   90.00
_cell.angle_gamma   90.00
#
_symmetry.space_group_name_H-M   'P 1'
#
loop_
_entity.id
_entity.type
_entity.pdbx_description
1 polymer ?
#
loop_
_entity_poly.entity_id
_entity_poly.type
_entity_poly.pdbx_seq_one_letter_code
_entity_poly.pdbx_strand_id
1 'polypeptide(L)'
;MRIDMITNPRWLNKTQAIVIFAVMLLTAFLIISWTSYIVAKQSLEAEIKENTLPLTSDNVYSEIQNDLLKPIFISSLMAHNTFARDWVLNNENDSQAMIRYLSEIDRRFNTLFPFFASDKTKYYYDPQSIQTTLSKQSPTDQWYAEIKALSDDMPYTININVNPEDHSHMDIFINHKVIDYEGNFIGVTGIGIPVERVRHLIEKYEQRYNRTIYFVDKTGNVTLHGTTYKRKLKIQQQPGLSTLATSILTVPGGAYEYELQGKHIFLNTRLLPEFGWYLMVEQSNHPSEKRLFTTLMKNLGVSLAVSTLFLFLLWVTIGGYQRRLEQMATTDKLTGVMNRQAFEYAFKRIRARQYSQQNPLSLLIIDIDHFKLVNDHYGHGVGDLVLQQIATLLQETIRRNDRLCRWGGEEFVILLDDCNIDNAIQRADALRQCIEMTEVRYQNELIHITISCGVAECKEDETLETLINRADIALYQAKQQGRNRVVKAPNQDTGKH
;
A
#
# COMPACT_ATOMS: atom_id res chain seq x y z
N MET A 1 13.89 51.32 21.83
CA MET A 1 14.06 49.85 21.80
C MET A 1 13.39 49.36 20.53
N ARG A 2 14.24 49.00 19.56
CA ARG A 2 13.86 48.69 18.17
C ARG A 2 13.02 47.40 18.12
N ILE A 3 11.88 47.47 17.47
CA ILE A 3 11.13 46.32 16.96
C ILE A 3 11.30 46.38 15.42
N ASP A 4 12.43 45.95 14.96
CA ASP A 4 12.72 45.67 13.56
C ASP A 4 13.05 44.18 13.49
N MET A 5 12.07 43.34 13.22
CA MET A 5 12.23 42.02 12.61
C MET A 5 10.85 41.43 12.27
N ILE A 6 10.19 41.98 11.26
CA ILE A 6 9.28 41.18 10.47
C ILE A 6 9.97 40.96 9.14
N THR A 7 10.81 39.95 9.14
CA THR A 7 11.51 39.39 7.99
C THR A 7 10.55 39.09 6.87
N ASN A 8 10.87 39.57 5.68
CA ASN A 8 10.32 39.14 4.39
C ASN A 8 10.07 37.62 4.40
N PRO A 9 8.82 37.14 4.24
CA PRO A 9 8.63 35.73 4.01
C PRO A 9 9.32 35.39 2.69
N ARG A 10 10.39 34.60 2.77
CA ARG A 10 11.02 34.02 1.59
C ARG A 10 9.95 33.17 0.91
N TRP A 11 9.28 33.71 -0.08
CA TRP A 11 8.30 32.99 -0.88
C TRP A 11 9.01 31.79 -1.50
N LEU A 12 8.55 30.60 -1.12
CA LEU A 12 9.03 29.34 -1.67
C LEU A 12 8.95 29.42 -3.20
N ASN A 13 10.05 29.07 -3.88
CA ASN A 13 10.01 28.91 -5.33
C ASN A 13 8.95 27.85 -5.68
N LYS A 14 8.25 28.05 -6.82
CA LYS A 14 7.22 27.12 -7.33
C LYS A 14 7.63 25.65 -7.19
N THR A 15 8.86 25.32 -7.59
CA THR A 15 9.43 23.99 -7.52
C THR A 15 9.53 23.48 -6.08
N GLN A 16 9.96 24.32 -5.15
CA GLN A 16 10.05 23.97 -3.74
C GLN A 16 8.69 23.69 -3.12
N ALA A 17 7.68 24.52 -3.44
CA ALA A 17 6.32 24.32 -2.97
C ALA A 17 5.74 22.99 -3.48
N ILE A 18 5.89 22.68 -4.77
CA ILE A 18 5.44 21.42 -5.37
C ILE A 18 6.15 20.23 -4.71
N VAL A 19 7.45 20.32 -4.48
CA VAL A 19 8.23 19.24 -3.82
C VAL A 19 7.75 19.02 -2.39
N ILE A 20 7.52 20.09 -1.61
CA ILE A 20 7.01 19.99 -0.24
C ILE A 20 5.63 19.30 -0.24
N PHE A 21 4.70 19.74 -1.11
CA PHE A 21 3.40 19.10 -1.24
C PHE A 21 3.50 17.64 -1.66
N ALA A 22 4.40 17.31 -2.59
CA ALA A 22 4.65 15.93 -3.01
C ALA A 22 5.12 15.05 -1.84
N VAL A 23 6.10 15.53 -1.07
CA VAL A 23 6.61 14.81 0.10
C VAL A 23 5.53 14.65 1.17
N MET A 24 4.78 15.70 1.49
CA MET A 24 3.68 15.63 2.45
C MET A 24 2.60 14.61 2.02
N LEU A 25 2.21 14.63 0.76
CA LEU A 25 1.18 13.74 0.22
C LEU A 25 1.64 12.27 0.26
N LEU A 26 2.88 12.02 -0.19
CA LEU A 26 3.46 10.66 -0.18
C LEU A 26 3.64 10.13 1.25
N THR A 27 4.12 10.95 2.18
CA THR A 27 4.26 10.54 3.58
C THR A 27 2.92 10.26 4.23
N ALA A 28 1.89 11.07 3.97
CA ALA A 28 0.53 10.82 4.46
C ALA A 28 -0.03 9.48 3.95
N PHE A 29 0.09 9.21 2.65
CA PHE A 29 -0.38 7.94 2.09
C PHE A 29 0.42 6.73 2.59
N LEU A 30 1.74 6.87 2.79
CA LEU A 30 2.56 5.82 3.40
C LEU A 30 2.10 5.51 4.83
N ILE A 31 1.87 6.53 5.65
CA ILE A 31 1.39 6.36 7.03
C ILE A 31 0.02 5.67 7.04
N ILE A 32 -0.92 6.13 6.22
CA ILE A 32 -2.26 5.55 6.13
C ILE A 32 -2.20 4.08 5.68
N SER A 33 -1.42 3.79 4.64
CA SER A 33 -1.28 2.43 4.12
C SER A 33 -0.61 1.49 5.11
N TRP A 34 0.40 1.99 5.82
CA TRP A 34 1.11 1.23 6.86
C TRP A 34 0.22 0.94 8.07
N THR A 35 -0.49 1.95 8.58
CA THR A 35 -1.43 1.75 9.70
C THR A 35 -2.56 0.80 9.32
N SER A 36 -3.14 0.94 8.12
CA SER A 36 -4.16 0.01 7.62
C SER A 36 -3.65 -1.42 7.52
N TYR A 37 -2.40 -1.62 7.09
CA TYR A 37 -1.78 -2.94 7.05
C TYR A 37 -1.61 -3.55 8.45
N ILE A 38 -1.10 -2.77 9.41
CA ILE A 38 -0.92 -3.25 10.80
C ILE A 38 -2.27 -3.63 11.42
N VAL A 39 -3.29 -2.77 11.29
CA VAL A 39 -4.62 -3.04 11.84
C VAL A 39 -5.24 -4.27 11.19
N ALA A 40 -5.15 -4.40 9.86
CA ALA A 40 -5.67 -5.58 9.16
C ALA A 40 -4.94 -6.86 9.56
N LYS A 41 -3.61 -6.80 9.77
CA LYS A 41 -2.83 -7.94 10.25
C LYS A 41 -3.26 -8.36 11.66
N GLN A 42 -3.35 -7.43 12.60
CA GLN A 42 -3.77 -7.70 13.97
C GLN A 42 -5.21 -8.25 14.04
N SER A 43 -6.12 -7.67 13.25
CA SER A 43 -7.51 -8.15 13.17
C SER A 43 -7.60 -9.58 12.64
N LEU A 44 -6.79 -9.91 11.62
CA LEU A 44 -6.74 -11.26 11.06
C LEU A 44 -6.16 -12.28 12.05
N GLU A 45 -5.10 -11.91 12.77
CA GLU A 45 -4.49 -12.76 13.79
C GLU A 45 -5.46 -13.03 14.95
N ALA A 46 -6.17 -11.99 15.42
CA ALA A 46 -7.21 -12.12 16.42
C ALA A 46 -8.35 -13.03 15.96
N GLU A 47 -8.84 -12.86 14.72
CA GLU A 47 -9.89 -13.69 14.14
C GLU A 47 -9.48 -15.17 14.03
N ILE A 48 -8.22 -15.43 13.66
CA ILE A 48 -7.72 -16.81 13.62
C ILE A 48 -7.66 -17.41 15.03
N LYS A 49 -7.13 -16.67 15.99
CA LYS A 49 -6.88 -17.15 17.34
C LYS A 49 -8.14 -17.34 18.15
N GLU A 50 -9.05 -16.37 18.07
CA GLU A 50 -10.23 -16.31 18.96
C GLU A 50 -11.45 -17.05 18.38
N ASN A 51 -11.58 -17.10 17.05
CA ASN A 51 -12.78 -17.63 16.41
C ASN A 51 -12.48 -18.84 15.51
N THR A 52 -11.70 -18.64 14.45
CA THR A 52 -11.60 -19.62 13.37
C THR A 52 -10.93 -20.92 13.80
N LEU A 53 -9.83 -20.82 14.56
CA LEU A 53 -9.07 -22.00 14.97
C LEU A 53 -9.78 -22.79 16.08
N PRO A 54 -10.33 -22.17 17.16
CA PRO A 54 -11.14 -22.90 18.14
C PRO A 54 -12.35 -23.60 17.53
N LEU A 55 -13.13 -22.92 16.66
CA LEU A 55 -14.27 -23.51 15.98
C LEU A 55 -13.87 -24.72 15.11
N THR A 56 -12.76 -24.60 14.39
CA THR A 56 -12.24 -25.72 13.60
C THR A 56 -11.83 -26.88 14.50
N SER A 57 -11.16 -26.60 15.61
CA SER A 57 -10.76 -27.61 16.59
C SER A 57 -11.96 -28.31 17.21
N ASP A 58 -13.01 -27.55 17.55
CA ASP A 58 -14.27 -28.12 18.11
C ASP A 58 -15.01 -29.01 17.10
N ASN A 59 -15.04 -28.60 15.83
CA ASN A 59 -15.64 -29.41 14.77
C ASN A 59 -14.86 -30.72 14.55
N VAL A 60 -13.54 -30.63 14.44
CA VAL A 60 -12.65 -31.79 14.28
C VAL A 60 -12.77 -32.71 15.51
N TYR A 61 -12.76 -32.13 16.70
CA TYR A 61 -12.96 -32.87 17.95
C TYR A 61 -14.28 -33.64 17.95
N SER A 62 -15.40 -33.00 17.64
CA SER A 62 -16.73 -33.62 17.65
C SER A 62 -16.86 -34.71 16.62
N GLU A 63 -16.35 -34.52 15.41
CA GLU A 63 -16.40 -35.51 14.34
C GLU A 63 -15.53 -36.73 14.70
N ILE A 64 -14.29 -36.50 15.16
CA ILE A 64 -13.39 -37.62 15.57
C ILE A 64 -13.93 -38.32 16.80
N GLN A 65 -14.44 -37.58 17.78
CA GLN A 65 -15.06 -38.18 18.97
C GLN A 65 -16.21 -39.12 18.58
N ASN A 66 -17.09 -38.69 17.68
CA ASN A 66 -18.20 -39.55 17.21
C ASN A 66 -17.70 -40.85 16.55
N ASP A 67 -16.66 -40.78 15.75
CA ASP A 67 -16.09 -41.93 15.05
C ASP A 67 -15.36 -42.89 16.00
N LEU A 68 -14.70 -42.35 17.05
CA LEU A 68 -13.95 -43.12 18.03
C LEU A 68 -14.82 -43.60 19.23
N LEU A 69 -15.90 -42.93 19.57
CA LEU A 69 -16.82 -43.36 20.66
C LEU A 69 -17.60 -44.60 20.29
N LYS A 70 -17.98 -44.80 19.02
CA LYS A 70 -18.72 -46.00 18.58
C LYS A 70 -18.00 -47.29 18.98
N PRO A 71 -16.71 -47.47 18.65
CA PRO A 71 -15.94 -48.65 19.11
C PRO A 71 -15.90 -48.83 20.61
N ILE A 72 -15.76 -47.73 21.39
CA ILE A 72 -15.81 -47.80 22.87
C ILE A 72 -17.14 -48.34 23.36
N PHE A 73 -18.26 -47.86 22.83
CA PHE A 73 -19.58 -48.33 23.18
C PHE A 73 -19.78 -49.80 22.79
N ILE A 74 -19.35 -50.21 21.60
CA ILE A 74 -19.50 -51.61 21.14
C ILE A 74 -18.62 -52.52 22.02
N SER A 75 -17.40 -52.16 22.31
CA SER A 75 -16.49 -52.90 23.16
C SER A 75 -17.07 -53.03 24.59
N SER A 76 -17.68 -51.95 25.12
CA SER A 76 -18.37 -51.96 26.41
C SER A 76 -19.58 -52.90 26.39
N LEU A 77 -20.42 -52.86 25.34
CA LEU A 77 -21.53 -53.76 25.18
C LEU A 77 -21.07 -55.23 25.11
N MET A 78 -19.96 -55.50 24.43
CA MET A 78 -19.38 -56.82 24.39
C MET A 78 -18.95 -57.30 25.79
N ALA A 79 -18.32 -56.45 26.58
CA ALA A 79 -17.86 -56.77 27.93
C ALA A 79 -18.99 -57.04 28.91
N HIS A 80 -20.15 -56.45 28.73
CA HIS A 80 -21.34 -56.65 29.56
C HIS A 80 -22.34 -57.68 28.98
N ASN A 81 -21.99 -58.31 27.86
CA ASN A 81 -22.88 -59.25 27.19
C ASN A 81 -23.03 -60.53 28.00
N THR A 82 -24.28 -60.91 28.28
CA THR A 82 -24.58 -62.10 29.06
C THR A 82 -24.12 -63.37 28.36
N PHE A 83 -24.22 -63.44 27.02
CA PHE A 83 -23.72 -64.58 26.27
C PHE A 83 -22.21 -64.81 26.52
N ALA A 84 -21.38 -63.80 26.48
CA ALA A 84 -19.93 -63.93 26.70
C ALA A 84 -19.62 -64.42 28.14
N ARG A 85 -20.32 -63.89 29.14
CA ARG A 85 -20.22 -64.32 30.54
C ARG A 85 -20.65 -65.74 30.74
N ASP A 86 -21.84 -66.12 30.29
CA ASP A 86 -22.39 -67.46 30.42
C ASP A 86 -21.57 -68.50 29.65
N TRP A 87 -21.03 -68.16 28.52
CA TRP A 87 -20.12 -68.95 27.73
C TRP A 87 -18.86 -69.37 28.51
N VAL A 88 -18.18 -68.37 29.16
CA VAL A 88 -17.01 -68.61 30.01
C VAL A 88 -17.37 -69.46 31.21
N LEU A 89 -18.51 -69.16 31.90
CA LEU A 89 -18.92 -69.85 33.07
C LEU A 89 -19.32 -71.29 32.77
N ASN A 90 -19.84 -71.61 31.56
CA ASN A 90 -20.17 -72.93 31.07
C ASN A 90 -18.95 -73.65 30.44
N ASN A 91 -17.72 -73.31 30.91
CA ASN A 91 -16.47 -73.99 30.55
C ASN A 91 -15.98 -73.77 29.10
N GLU A 92 -16.50 -72.75 28.36
CA GLU A 92 -16.07 -72.47 27.00
C GLU A 92 -16.24 -73.65 26.02
N ASN A 93 -17.30 -74.50 26.22
CA ASN A 93 -17.48 -75.77 25.53
C ASN A 93 -17.75 -75.64 24.03
N ASP A 94 -18.24 -74.50 23.54
CA ASP A 94 -18.47 -74.24 22.09
C ASP A 94 -17.66 -73.03 21.63
N SER A 95 -16.42 -73.30 21.22
CA SER A 95 -15.56 -72.20 20.66
C SER A 95 -16.13 -71.60 19.38
N GLN A 96 -16.91 -72.38 18.60
CA GLN A 96 -17.55 -71.88 17.40
C GLN A 96 -18.70 -70.88 17.71
N ALA A 97 -19.31 -71.00 18.89
CA ALA A 97 -20.31 -70.04 19.32
C ALA A 97 -19.72 -68.67 19.57
N MET A 98 -18.49 -68.58 20.17
CA MET A 98 -17.78 -67.31 20.35
C MET A 98 -17.34 -66.77 19.01
N ILE A 99 -16.79 -67.54 18.10
CA ILE A 99 -16.42 -67.09 16.75
C ILE A 99 -17.63 -66.55 16.00
N ARG A 100 -18.81 -67.25 16.04
CA ARG A 100 -20.05 -66.73 15.42
C ARG A 100 -20.50 -65.43 16.04
N TYR A 101 -20.40 -65.28 17.36
CA TYR A 101 -20.73 -64.04 18.06
C TYR A 101 -19.83 -62.89 17.61
N LEU A 102 -18.52 -63.06 17.58
CA LEU A 102 -17.57 -62.05 17.12
C LEU A 102 -17.76 -61.71 15.64
N SER A 103 -18.00 -62.72 14.78
CA SER A 103 -18.30 -62.50 13.35
C SER A 103 -19.58 -61.68 13.14
N GLU A 104 -20.62 -61.88 13.95
CA GLU A 104 -21.86 -61.10 13.85
C GLU A 104 -21.65 -59.64 14.31
N ILE A 105 -20.83 -59.42 15.36
CA ILE A 105 -20.42 -58.09 15.77
C ILE A 105 -19.67 -57.36 14.65
N ASP A 106 -18.70 -58.05 14.05
CA ASP A 106 -17.91 -57.47 12.94
C ASP A 106 -18.82 -57.12 11.76
N ARG A 107 -19.66 -58.07 11.29
CA ARG A 107 -20.55 -57.85 10.17
C ARG A 107 -21.56 -56.71 10.39
N ARG A 108 -22.14 -56.62 11.62
CA ARG A 108 -23.19 -55.66 11.95
C ARG A 108 -22.66 -54.24 12.15
N PHE A 109 -21.52 -54.12 12.77
CA PHE A 109 -20.95 -52.82 13.17
C PHE A 109 -19.78 -52.36 12.30
N ASN A 110 -19.30 -53.24 11.38
CA ASN A 110 -18.13 -53.02 10.55
C ASN A 110 -16.93 -52.60 11.40
N THR A 111 -16.67 -53.33 12.47
CA THR A 111 -15.75 -52.97 13.55
C THR A 111 -14.29 -53.25 13.25
N LEU A 112 -14.03 -54.15 12.33
CA LEU A 112 -12.67 -54.52 11.88
C LEU A 112 -11.84 -55.24 12.94
N PHE A 113 -12.06 -56.11 13.70
CA PHE A 113 -11.34 -56.94 14.67
C PHE A 113 -11.95 -56.91 16.08
N PRO A 114 -13.19 -57.40 16.24
CA PRO A 114 -13.69 -57.70 17.57
C PRO A 114 -13.02 -58.95 18.07
N PHE A 115 -12.65 -58.98 19.35
CA PHE A 115 -11.98 -60.11 19.95
C PHE A 115 -12.46 -60.43 21.36
N PHE A 116 -12.18 -61.64 21.80
CA PHE A 116 -12.35 -62.06 23.18
C PHE A 116 -11.11 -62.85 23.65
N ALA A 117 -10.55 -62.51 24.80
CA ALA A 117 -9.42 -63.19 25.41
C ALA A 117 -9.83 -63.75 26.74
N SER A 118 -9.86 -65.11 26.87
CA SER A 118 -10.29 -65.77 28.10
C SER A 118 -9.21 -65.78 29.19
N ASP A 119 -9.58 -65.53 30.44
CA ASP A 119 -8.67 -65.72 31.58
C ASP A 119 -8.56 -67.16 31.95
N LYS A 120 -9.54 -68.00 31.63
CA LYS A 120 -9.55 -69.41 31.96
C LYS A 120 -8.66 -70.27 31.05
N THR A 121 -8.91 -70.20 29.74
CA THR A 121 -8.19 -70.99 28.75
C THR A 121 -6.93 -70.30 28.23
N LYS A 122 -6.81 -69.00 28.44
CA LYS A 122 -5.79 -68.14 27.83
C LYS A 122 -5.86 -68.11 26.30
N TYR A 123 -6.98 -68.49 25.69
CA TYR A 123 -7.18 -68.39 24.24
C TYR A 123 -7.62 -67.00 23.85
N TYR A 124 -7.13 -66.59 22.70
CA TYR A 124 -7.58 -65.37 22.01
C TYR A 124 -8.48 -65.77 20.85
N TYR A 125 -9.70 -65.28 20.85
CA TYR A 125 -10.75 -65.56 19.84
C TYR A 125 -10.96 -64.30 19.00
N ASP A 126 -11.03 -64.51 17.70
CA ASP A 126 -11.40 -63.52 16.69
C ASP A 126 -12.55 -64.03 15.78
N PRO A 127 -13.08 -63.24 14.82
CA PRO A 127 -14.15 -63.66 13.91
C PRO A 127 -13.77 -64.85 13.01
N GLN A 128 -12.50 -65.18 12.84
CA GLN A 128 -12.05 -66.19 11.89
C GLN A 128 -11.58 -67.47 12.59
N SER A 129 -10.95 -67.35 13.75
CA SER A 129 -10.24 -68.49 14.38
C SER A 129 -9.98 -68.27 15.89
N ILE A 130 -9.35 -69.30 16.48
CA ILE A 130 -8.66 -69.22 17.76
C ILE A 130 -7.20 -69.03 17.44
N GLN A 131 -6.68 -67.86 17.72
CA GLN A 131 -5.36 -67.46 17.18
C GLN A 131 -4.20 -67.96 18.06
N THR A 132 -4.18 -67.67 19.33
CA THR A 132 -2.98 -67.92 20.17
C THR A 132 -3.34 -68.14 21.63
N THR A 133 -2.43 -68.79 22.36
CA THR A 133 -2.46 -68.83 23.83
C THR A 133 -1.72 -67.64 24.37
N LEU A 134 -2.38 -66.81 25.15
CA LEU A 134 -1.78 -65.64 25.80
C LEU A 134 -0.69 -66.08 26.78
N SER A 135 0.52 -65.54 26.65
CA SER A 135 1.66 -65.81 27.48
C SER A 135 2.12 -64.62 28.29
N LYS A 136 2.20 -64.74 29.60
CA LYS A 136 2.74 -63.68 30.46
C LYS A 136 4.18 -63.27 30.12
N GLN A 137 4.91 -64.08 29.38
CA GLN A 137 6.32 -63.87 29.02
C GLN A 137 6.47 -63.21 27.63
N SER A 138 5.39 -63.10 26.86
CA SER A 138 5.43 -62.47 25.56
C SER A 138 5.35 -60.96 25.71
N PRO A 139 6.25 -60.18 25.13
CA PRO A 139 6.12 -58.74 25.08
C PRO A 139 4.86 -58.24 24.40
N THR A 140 4.31 -59.04 23.48
CA THR A 140 3.08 -58.74 22.74
C THR A 140 1.83 -58.84 23.57
N ASP A 141 1.87 -59.57 24.73
CA ASP A 141 0.71 -59.87 25.56
C ASP A 141 0.69 -59.06 26.87
N GLN A 142 1.62 -58.13 27.06
CA GLN A 142 1.68 -57.27 28.23
C GLN A 142 0.39 -56.47 28.47
N TRP A 143 -0.28 -56.07 27.40
CA TRP A 143 -1.56 -55.39 27.43
C TRP A 143 -2.60 -56.15 28.25
N TYR A 144 -2.63 -57.46 28.18
CA TYR A 144 -3.58 -58.29 28.92
C TYR A 144 -3.36 -58.18 30.44
N ALA A 145 -2.11 -58.21 30.88
CA ALA A 145 -1.75 -58.03 32.28
C ALA A 145 -2.05 -56.65 32.80
N GLU A 146 -1.84 -55.65 31.97
CA GLU A 146 -2.20 -54.24 32.28
C GLU A 146 -3.70 -54.08 32.50
N ILE A 147 -4.53 -54.65 31.62
CA ILE A 147 -5.97 -54.56 31.75
C ILE A 147 -6.48 -55.34 32.97
N LYS A 148 -5.92 -56.49 33.24
CA LYS A 148 -6.27 -57.27 34.44
C LYS A 148 -5.98 -56.51 35.72
N ALA A 149 -4.95 -55.66 35.72
CA ALA A 149 -4.55 -54.86 36.88
C ALA A 149 -5.33 -53.55 37.03
N LEU A 150 -6.19 -53.16 36.08
CA LEU A 150 -6.99 -51.95 36.15
C LEU A 150 -7.92 -51.97 37.36
N SER A 151 -8.18 -50.77 37.93
CA SER A 151 -9.25 -50.59 38.92
C SER A 151 -10.62 -50.69 38.24
N ASP A 152 -11.65 -51.03 39.03
CA ASP A 152 -13.02 -51.13 38.51
C ASP A 152 -13.63 -49.80 38.04
N ASP A 153 -13.06 -48.67 38.53
CA ASP A 153 -13.45 -47.33 38.07
C ASP A 153 -12.95 -46.99 36.65
N MET A 154 -11.97 -47.73 36.14
CA MET A 154 -11.49 -47.61 34.76
C MET A 154 -11.57 -48.97 34.06
N PRO A 155 -12.73 -49.33 33.50
CA PRO A 155 -12.98 -50.68 32.99
C PRO A 155 -12.32 -50.95 31.64
N TYR A 156 -11.67 -50.00 31.00
CA TYR A 156 -11.05 -50.17 29.68
C TYR A 156 -9.74 -49.41 29.52
N THR A 157 -8.96 -49.85 28.53
CA THR A 157 -7.77 -49.14 28.05
C THR A 157 -7.81 -48.96 26.54
N ILE A 158 -7.06 -47.98 26.05
CA ILE A 158 -6.85 -47.76 24.62
C ILE A 158 -5.34 -47.81 24.36
N ASN A 159 -4.94 -48.79 23.54
CA ASN A 159 -3.52 -49.04 23.22
C ASN A 159 -3.35 -49.03 21.69
N ILE A 160 -2.21 -48.58 21.22
CA ILE A 160 -1.78 -48.73 19.82
C ILE A 160 -0.76 -49.86 19.78
N ASN A 161 -1.10 -50.97 19.15
CA ASN A 161 -0.25 -52.14 19.04
C ASN A 161 -0.22 -52.67 17.61
N VAL A 162 0.78 -53.47 17.34
CA VAL A 162 0.87 -54.21 16.10
C VAL A 162 -0.28 -55.21 16.07
N ASN A 163 -0.96 -55.29 14.91
CA ASN A 163 -2.04 -56.26 14.72
C ASN A 163 -1.54 -57.68 14.97
N PRO A 164 -2.18 -58.49 15.81
CA PRO A 164 -1.77 -59.88 16.05
C PRO A 164 -1.87 -60.80 14.82
N GLU A 165 -2.76 -60.47 13.87
CA GLU A 165 -2.97 -61.26 12.65
C GLU A 165 -2.04 -60.84 11.51
N ASP A 166 -1.82 -59.52 11.39
CA ASP A 166 -0.97 -58.92 10.36
C ASP A 166 0.05 -58.00 11.02
N HIS A 167 1.21 -58.55 11.33
CA HIS A 167 2.32 -57.83 11.97
C HIS A 167 2.86 -56.62 11.15
N SER A 168 2.32 -56.41 9.95
CA SER A 168 2.66 -55.24 9.11
C SER A 168 1.83 -53.98 9.41
N HIS A 169 0.72 -54.15 10.13
CA HIS A 169 -0.20 -53.05 10.42
C HIS A 169 -0.27 -52.74 11.92
N MET A 170 -0.54 -51.48 12.25
CA MET A 170 -0.80 -51.05 13.62
C MET A 170 -2.29 -50.73 13.78
N ASP A 171 -2.85 -51.20 14.90
CA ASP A 171 -4.23 -50.98 15.24
C ASP A 171 -4.37 -50.28 16.60
N ILE A 172 -5.46 -49.52 16.74
CA ILE A 172 -5.89 -48.94 18.00
C ILE A 172 -6.83 -49.97 18.65
N PHE A 173 -6.41 -50.57 19.73
CA PHE A 173 -7.21 -51.52 20.47
C PHE A 173 -7.92 -50.83 21.63
N ILE A 174 -9.24 -51.05 21.71
CA ILE A 174 -10.07 -50.62 22.83
C ILE A 174 -10.45 -51.88 23.60
N ASN A 175 -9.86 -52.05 24.74
CA ASN A 175 -9.89 -53.27 25.52
C ASN A 175 -10.68 -53.08 26.81
N HIS A 176 -11.75 -53.89 27.02
CA HIS A 176 -12.57 -53.83 28.22
C HIS A 176 -12.37 -55.07 29.07
N LYS A 177 -12.32 -54.90 30.40
CA LYS A 177 -12.44 -55.97 31.36
C LYS A 177 -13.78 -56.69 31.23
N VAL A 178 -13.78 -57.98 31.25
CA VAL A 178 -15.01 -58.80 31.40
C VAL A 178 -15.00 -59.39 32.77
N ILE A 179 -16.07 -59.16 33.52
CA ILE A 179 -16.27 -59.66 34.88
C ILE A 179 -17.52 -60.55 34.91
N ASP A 180 -17.51 -61.55 35.75
CA ASP A 180 -18.67 -62.42 35.97
C ASP A 180 -19.76 -61.75 36.83
N TYR A 181 -20.82 -62.47 37.22
CA TYR A 181 -21.90 -61.95 38.02
C TYR A 181 -21.54 -61.74 39.52
N GLU A 182 -20.37 -62.27 39.94
CA GLU A 182 -19.83 -62.17 41.29
C GLU A 182 -18.72 -61.10 41.39
N GLY A 183 -18.34 -60.47 40.27
CA GLY A 183 -17.31 -59.45 40.16
C GLY A 183 -15.91 -60.01 39.90
N ASN A 184 -15.75 -61.30 39.58
CA ASN A 184 -14.45 -61.86 39.26
C ASN A 184 -14.08 -61.58 37.82
N PHE A 185 -12.77 -61.35 37.58
CA PHE A 185 -12.24 -61.15 36.24
C PHE A 185 -12.22 -62.47 35.47
N ILE A 186 -12.90 -62.54 34.31
CA ILE A 186 -13.02 -63.70 33.46
C ILE A 186 -12.37 -63.56 32.09
N GLY A 187 -12.00 -62.36 31.70
CA GLY A 187 -11.36 -62.15 30.42
C GLY A 187 -11.32 -60.70 29.99
N VAL A 188 -10.89 -60.48 28.77
CA VAL A 188 -10.86 -59.18 28.09
C VAL A 188 -11.57 -59.31 26.77
N THR A 189 -12.36 -58.32 26.44
CA THR A 189 -12.95 -58.22 25.10
C THR A 189 -12.68 -56.80 24.55
N GLY A 190 -12.66 -56.68 23.24
CA GLY A 190 -12.38 -55.39 22.66
C GLY A 190 -12.55 -55.35 21.14
N ILE A 191 -12.18 -54.21 20.62
CA ILE A 191 -12.24 -53.94 19.17
C ILE A 191 -10.94 -53.29 18.74
N GLY A 192 -10.36 -53.79 17.64
CA GLY A 192 -9.27 -53.15 16.92
C GLY A 192 -9.79 -52.20 15.83
N ILE A 193 -9.16 -51.06 15.68
CA ILE A 193 -9.40 -50.09 14.60
C ILE A 193 -8.07 -49.85 13.88
N PRO A 194 -7.98 -50.10 12.55
CA PRO A 194 -6.76 -49.77 11.82
C PRO A 194 -6.34 -48.31 11.97
N VAL A 195 -5.11 -48.07 12.32
CA VAL A 195 -4.51 -46.71 12.44
C VAL A 195 -4.71 -45.96 11.13
N GLU A 196 -4.60 -46.65 9.99
CA GLU A 196 -4.81 -46.05 8.66
C GLU A 196 -6.21 -45.43 8.49
N ARG A 197 -7.25 -46.02 9.08
CA ARG A 197 -8.59 -45.45 9.04
C ARG A 197 -8.66 -44.09 9.74
N VAL A 198 -8.02 -43.99 10.91
CA VAL A 198 -7.96 -42.73 11.66
C VAL A 198 -7.06 -41.73 10.95
N ARG A 199 -5.96 -42.21 10.35
CA ARG A 199 -5.07 -41.36 9.53
C ARG A 199 -5.82 -40.73 8.35
N HIS A 200 -6.62 -41.51 7.62
CA HIS A 200 -7.45 -40.99 6.53
C HIS A 200 -8.47 -39.93 7.00
N LEU A 201 -9.05 -40.11 8.18
CA LEU A 201 -9.91 -39.07 8.78
C LEU A 201 -9.13 -37.79 9.06
N ILE A 202 -7.94 -37.89 9.66
CA ILE A 202 -7.07 -36.75 9.90
C ILE A 202 -6.76 -36.02 8.58
N GLU A 203 -6.34 -36.77 7.55
CA GLU A 203 -6.00 -36.18 6.24
C GLU A 203 -7.17 -35.49 5.58
N LYS A 204 -8.38 -36.07 5.66
CA LYS A 204 -9.62 -35.47 5.19
C LYS A 204 -9.88 -34.11 5.86
N TYR A 205 -9.67 -34.03 7.17
CA TYR A 205 -9.86 -32.78 7.92
C TYR A 205 -8.74 -31.78 7.65
N GLU A 206 -7.49 -32.23 7.53
CA GLU A 206 -6.37 -31.39 7.12
C GLU A 206 -6.64 -30.72 5.78
N GLN A 207 -7.12 -31.47 4.79
CA GLN A 207 -7.46 -30.95 3.46
C GLN A 207 -8.67 -30.00 3.52
N ARG A 208 -9.73 -30.39 4.23
CA ARG A 208 -10.97 -29.60 4.33
C ARG A 208 -10.74 -28.24 4.96
N TYR A 209 -9.97 -28.19 6.04
CA TYR A 209 -9.74 -26.99 6.84
C TYR A 209 -8.41 -26.29 6.54
N ASN A 210 -7.56 -26.88 5.73
CA ASN A 210 -6.20 -26.41 5.45
C ASN A 210 -5.41 -26.17 6.75
N ARG A 211 -5.39 -27.19 7.63
CA ARG A 211 -4.75 -27.20 8.94
C ARG A 211 -3.82 -28.40 9.05
N THR A 212 -2.89 -28.34 10.00
CA THR A 212 -2.13 -29.54 10.42
C THR A 212 -2.79 -30.10 11.67
N ILE A 213 -3.16 -31.37 11.64
CA ILE A 213 -3.90 -32.05 12.72
C ILE A 213 -3.11 -33.29 13.16
N TYR A 214 -2.89 -33.41 14.46
CA TYR A 214 -2.25 -34.58 15.03
C TYR A 214 -2.64 -34.77 16.50
N PHE A 215 -2.36 -35.97 17.04
CA PHE A 215 -2.64 -36.31 18.42
C PHE A 215 -1.36 -36.54 19.20
N VAL A 216 -1.39 -36.16 20.48
CA VAL A 216 -0.26 -36.29 21.40
C VAL A 216 -0.73 -36.97 22.68
N ASP A 217 0.02 -37.93 23.19
CA ASP A 217 -0.26 -38.56 24.47
C ASP A 217 0.12 -37.63 25.66
N LYS A 218 -0.23 -38.07 26.88
CA LYS A 218 0.08 -37.33 28.11
C LYS A 218 1.58 -37.17 28.37
N THR A 219 2.43 -37.95 27.71
CA THR A 219 3.89 -37.88 27.83
C THR A 219 4.53 -36.99 26.77
N GLY A 220 3.71 -36.50 25.82
CA GLY A 220 4.15 -35.60 24.75
C GLY A 220 4.59 -36.30 23.47
N ASN A 221 4.34 -37.60 23.32
CA ASN A 221 4.62 -38.33 22.07
C ASN A 221 3.47 -38.11 21.09
N VAL A 222 3.79 -37.87 19.83
CA VAL A 222 2.82 -37.82 18.74
C VAL A 222 2.40 -39.26 18.42
N THR A 223 1.13 -39.56 18.68
CA THR A 223 0.56 -40.90 18.52
C THR A 223 -0.05 -41.11 17.14
N LEU A 224 -0.77 -40.12 16.64
CA LEU A 224 -1.45 -40.18 15.36
C LEU A 224 -1.26 -38.87 14.59
N HIS A 225 -1.03 -38.97 13.28
CA HIS A 225 -0.85 -37.81 12.41
C HIS A 225 -1.11 -38.18 10.94
N GLY A 226 -1.35 -37.20 10.10
CA GLY A 226 -1.44 -37.38 8.65
C GLY A 226 -0.08 -37.68 8.00
N THR A 227 -0.09 -38.14 6.76
CA THR A 227 1.13 -38.50 5.99
C THR A 227 2.06 -37.31 5.73
N THR A 228 1.52 -36.08 5.78
CA THR A 228 2.28 -34.84 5.57
C THR A 228 3.13 -34.40 6.77
N TYR A 229 2.90 -35.01 7.93
CA TYR A 229 3.61 -34.69 9.17
C TYR A 229 5.05 -35.20 9.13
N LYS A 230 6.03 -34.28 9.12
CA LYS A 230 7.48 -34.59 8.99
C LYS A 230 8.31 -34.09 10.17
N ARG A 231 7.71 -33.96 11.34
CA ARG A 231 8.38 -33.42 12.53
C ARG A 231 8.82 -34.53 13.47
N LYS A 232 9.61 -34.19 14.50
CA LYS A 232 9.95 -35.12 15.58
C LYS A 232 8.68 -35.59 16.30
N LEU A 233 8.64 -36.87 16.67
CA LEU A 233 7.48 -37.48 17.30
C LEU A 233 7.33 -37.11 18.79
N LYS A 234 8.14 -36.25 19.34
CA LYS A 234 8.03 -35.78 20.72
C LYS A 234 7.97 -34.24 20.75
N ILE A 235 6.88 -33.66 21.30
CA ILE A 235 6.66 -32.21 21.26
C ILE A 235 7.73 -31.43 22.05
N GLN A 236 8.27 -32.03 23.15
CA GLN A 236 9.38 -31.43 23.91
C GLN A 236 10.67 -31.28 23.10
N GLN A 237 10.81 -31.98 21.97
CA GLN A 237 11.96 -31.90 21.09
C GLN A 237 11.74 -31.07 19.82
N GLN A 238 10.50 -30.51 19.68
CA GLN A 238 10.15 -29.70 18.51
C GLN A 238 10.47 -28.24 18.77
N PRO A 239 11.15 -27.54 17.84
CA PRO A 239 11.41 -26.11 17.94
C PRO A 239 10.09 -25.33 18.13
N GLY A 240 10.06 -24.40 19.06
CA GLY A 240 8.88 -23.59 19.39
C GLY A 240 7.88 -24.28 20.31
N LEU A 241 7.61 -25.59 20.16
CA LEU A 241 6.70 -26.33 21.05
C LEU A 241 7.37 -26.79 22.35
N SER A 242 8.67 -26.96 22.37
CA SER A 242 9.41 -27.44 23.54
C SER A 242 9.18 -26.58 24.79
N THR A 243 9.06 -25.27 24.64
CA THR A 243 8.78 -24.31 25.73
C THR A 243 7.32 -24.34 26.20
N LEU A 244 6.41 -24.73 25.33
CA LEU A 244 4.96 -24.77 25.57
C LEU A 244 4.49 -26.16 26.02
N ALA A 245 5.32 -27.19 25.88
CA ALA A 245 4.92 -28.57 26.08
C ALA A 245 4.31 -28.84 27.47
N THR A 246 4.92 -28.30 28.54
CA THR A 246 4.39 -28.45 29.90
C THR A 246 2.99 -27.81 30.05
N SER A 247 2.83 -26.59 29.53
CA SER A 247 1.53 -25.89 29.59
C SER A 247 0.46 -26.63 28.78
N ILE A 248 0.81 -27.18 27.60
CA ILE A 248 -0.12 -27.93 26.76
C ILE A 248 -0.58 -29.21 27.46
N LEU A 249 0.33 -29.94 28.10
CA LEU A 249 0.05 -31.25 28.68
C LEU A 249 -0.60 -31.17 30.08
N THR A 250 -0.69 -29.99 30.69
CA THR A 250 -1.28 -29.81 32.03
C THR A 250 -2.69 -29.21 32.01
N VAL A 251 -3.11 -28.61 30.89
CA VAL A 251 -4.41 -27.94 30.74
C VAL A 251 -5.27 -28.71 29.75
N PRO A 252 -6.57 -28.94 30.01
CA PRO A 252 -7.46 -29.71 29.12
C PRO A 252 -7.61 -29.14 27.70
N GLY A 253 -7.27 -27.87 27.51
CA GLY A 253 -7.29 -27.21 26.20
C GLY A 253 -6.79 -25.79 26.30
N GLY A 254 -6.33 -25.23 25.18
CA GLY A 254 -5.81 -23.89 25.13
C GLY A 254 -5.41 -23.43 23.72
N ALA A 255 -5.24 -22.13 23.58
CA ALA A 255 -4.69 -21.52 22.36
C ALA A 255 -3.27 -21.05 22.65
N TYR A 256 -2.35 -21.41 21.76
CA TYR A 256 -0.93 -21.13 21.87
C TYR A 256 -0.40 -20.56 20.57
N GLU A 257 0.75 -19.91 20.64
CA GLU A 257 1.48 -19.39 19.49
C GLU A 257 2.95 -19.74 19.58
N TYR A 258 3.55 -20.09 18.46
CA TYR A 258 4.99 -20.34 18.40
C TYR A 258 5.54 -20.11 16.99
N GLU A 259 6.85 -19.99 16.89
CA GLU A 259 7.53 -19.87 15.60
C GLU A 259 8.14 -21.20 15.16
N LEU A 260 7.93 -21.54 13.90
CA LEU A 260 8.54 -22.69 13.27
C LEU A 260 9.12 -22.31 11.91
N GLN A 261 10.44 -22.40 11.76
CA GLN A 261 11.15 -22.07 10.51
C GLN A 261 10.81 -20.65 9.99
N GLY A 262 10.71 -19.65 10.87
CA GLY A 262 10.35 -18.27 10.51
C GLY A 262 8.87 -18.06 10.16
N LYS A 263 8.01 -19.05 10.41
CA LYS A 263 6.56 -18.94 10.25
C LYS A 263 5.89 -18.88 11.61
N HIS A 264 4.97 -17.95 11.75
CA HIS A 264 4.11 -17.86 12.93
C HIS A 264 3.00 -18.91 12.85
N ILE A 265 2.91 -19.76 13.87
CA ILE A 265 1.96 -20.88 13.96
C ILE A 265 1.01 -20.60 15.12
N PHE A 266 -0.27 -20.64 14.83
CA PHE A 266 -1.34 -20.67 15.83
C PHE A 266 -1.69 -22.13 16.11
N LEU A 267 -1.75 -22.50 17.38
CA LEU A 267 -2.06 -23.84 17.84
C LEU A 267 -3.27 -23.78 18.77
N ASN A 268 -4.28 -24.60 18.50
CA ASN A 268 -5.35 -24.91 19.44
C ASN A 268 -5.22 -26.37 19.90
N THR A 269 -5.36 -26.59 21.21
CA THR A 269 -5.24 -27.91 21.80
C THR A 269 -6.50 -28.28 22.56
N ARG A 270 -6.87 -29.56 22.54
CA ARG A 270 -8.02 -30.08 23.27
C ARG A 270 -7.78 -31.51 23.73
N LEU A 271 -8.01 -31.77 25.01
CA LEU A 271 -7.93 -33.12 25.58
C LEU A 271 -9.13 -33.96 25.13
N LEU A 272 -8.88 -35.17 24.66
CA LEU A 272 -9.87 -36.24 24.52
C LEU A 272 -9.74 -37.14 25.78
N PRO A 273 -10.63 -36.97 26.76
CA PRO A 273 -10.49 -37.68 28.05
C PRO A 273 -10.50 -39.20 27.91
N GLU A 274 -11.33 -39.73 26.99
CA GLU A 274 -11.54 -41.13 26.71
C GLU A 274 -10.26 -41.81 26.24
N PHE A 275 -9.41 -41.10 25.51
CA PHE A 275 -8.15 -41.60 24.96
C PHE A 275 -6.93 -41.17 25.79
N GLY A 276 -7.08 -40.15 26.61
CA GLY A 276 -5.95 -39.49 27.29
C GLY A 276 -5.00 -38.78 26.32
N TRP A 277 -5.48 -38.40 25.14
CA TRP A 277 -4.73 -37.72 24.10
C TRP A 277 -5.16 -36.28 23.93
N TYR A 278 -4.21 -35.46 23.50
CA TYR A 278 -4.47 -34.08 23.10
C TYR A 278 -4.59 -33.99 21.60
N LEU A 279 -5.73 -33.50 21.13
CA LEU A 279 -5.89 -33.07 19.72
C LEU A 279 -5.14 -31.76 19.56
N MET A 280 -4.27 -31.70 18.57
CA MET A 280 -3.46 -30.55 18.18
C MET A 280 -3.93 -30.08 16.82
N VAL A 281 -4.39 -28.83 16.71
CA VAL A 281 -4.83 -28.20 15.45
C VAL A 281 -4.02 -26.95 15.22
N GLU A 282 -3.22 -26.95 14.16
CA GLU A 282 -2.30 -25.87 13.83
C GLU A 282 -2.68 -25.14 12.55
N GLN A 283 -2.47 -23.84 12.55
CA GLN A 283 -2.59 -22.98 11.39
C GLN A 283 -1.35 -22.13 11.21
N SER A 284 -0.76 -22.18 10.01
CA SER A 284 0.27 -21.24 9.59
C SER A 284 -0.35 -19.97 8.99
N ASN A 285 0.20 -18.81 9.35
CA ASN A 285 -0.31 -17.49 8.89
C ASN A 285 0.03 -17.17 7.42
N HIS A 286 0.83 -18.00 6.75
CA HIS A 286 1.46 -17.69 5.45
C HIS A 286 0.51 -17.32 4.30
N PRO A 287 -0.64 -17.97 4.03
CA PRO A 287 -1.49 -17.62 2.89
C PRO A 287 -2.19 -16.27 3.05
N SER A 288 -2.55 -15.92 4.27
CA SER A 288 -3.27 -14.69 4.60
C SER A 288 -2.37 -13.47 4.57
N GLU A 289 -1.12 -13.59 5.03
CA GLU A 289 -0.12 -12.52 4.95
C GLU A 289 0.19 -12.11 3.50
N LYS A 290 0.30 -13.09 2.59
CA LYS A 290 0.52 -12.80 1.17
C LYS A 290 -0.61 -11.97 0.56
N ARG A 291 -1.86 -12.22 0.93
CA ARG A 291 -3.02 -11.43 0.48
C ARG A 291 -2.98 -10.01 1.03
N LEU A 292 -2.66 -9.84 2.31
CA LEU A 292 -2.51 -8.53 2.94
C LEU A 292 -1.40 -7.71 2.26
N PHE A 293 -0.24 -8.31 2.01
CA PHE A 293 0.86 -7.67 1.33
C PHE A 293 0.50 -7.25 -0.11
N THR A 294 -0.23 -8.10 -0.84
CA THR A 294 -0.72 -7.76 -2.19
C THR A 294 -1.68 -6.58 -2.15
N THR A 295 -2.55 -6.50 -1.14
CA THR A 295 -3.47 -5.37 -0.95
C THR A 295 -2.71 -4.10 -0.61
N LEU A 296 -1.69 -4.17 0.24
CA LEU A 296 -0.80 -3.03 0.53
C LEU A 296 -0.14 -2.49 -0.75
N MET A 297 0.42 -3.38 -1.59
CA MET A 297 1.04 -2.98 -2.86
C MET A 297 0.05 -2.32 -3.83
N LYS A 298 -1.17 -2.83 -3.91
CA LYS A 298 -2.24 -2.21 -4.71
C LYS A 298 -2.59 -0.81 -4.19
N ASN A 299 -2.76 -0.65 -2.89
CA ASN A 299 -3.06 0.64 -2.27
C ASN A 299 -1.95 1.67 -2.51
N LEU A 300 -0.68 1.26 -2.40
CA LEU A 300 0.47 2.11 -2.70
C LEU A 300 0.49 2.53 -4.19
N GLY A 301 0.17 1.60 -5.10
CA GLY A 301 0.07 1.91 -6.53
C GLY A 301 -1.03 2.93 -6.85
N VAL A 302 -2.22 2.77 -6.27
CA VAL A 302 -3.33 3.73 -6.41
C VAL A 302 -2.94 5.09 -5.82
N SER A 303 -2.34 5.10 -4.63
CA SER A 303 -1.89 6.34 -3.97
C SER A 303 -0.86 7.09 -4.81
N LEU A 304 0.08 6.39 -5.43
CA LEU A 304 1.08 6.98 -6.33
C LEU A 304 0.43 7.59 -7.57
N ALA A 305 -0.54 6.88 -8.18
CA ALA A 305 -1.26 7.38 -9.36
C ALA A 305 -2.07 8.65 -9.02
N VAL A 306 -2.79 8.66 -7.91
CA VAL A 306 -3.56 9.82 -7.43
C VAL A 306 -2.63 11.00 -7.12
N SER A 307 -1.50 10.74 -6.45
CA SER A 307 -0.51 11.78 -6.13
C SER A 307 0.08 12.40 -7.39
N THR A 308 0.43 11.59 -8.38
CA THR A 308 0.97 12.05 -9.66
C THR A 308 -0.04 12.91 -10.42
N LEU A 309 -1.31 12.49 -10.47
CA LEU A 309 -2.37 13.27 -11.10
C LEU A 309 -2.58 14.61 -10.39
N PHE A 310 -2.61 14.61 -9.07
CA PHE A 310 -2.77 15.83 -8.27
C PHE A 310 -1.62 16.82 -8.50
N LEU A 311 -0.37 16.35 -8.48
CA LEU A 311 0.80 17.18 -8.72
C LEU A 311 0.81 17.75 -10.15
N PHE A 312 0.38 16.96 -11.13
CA PHE A 312 0.23 17.42 -12.51
C PHE A 312 -0.80 18.57 -12.61
N LEU A 313 -1.99 18.41 -12.01
CA LEU A 313 -3.00 19.46 -11.99
C LEU A 313 -2.51 20.73 -11.28
N LEU A 314 -1.83 20.58 -10.18
CA LEU A 314 -1.23 21.68 -9.42
C LEU A 314 -0.17 22.42 -10.25
N TRP A 315 0.68 21.70 -10.97
CA TRP A 315 1.68 22.27 -11.88
C TRP A 315 1.05 23.08 -13.01
N VAL A 316 -0.01 22.56 -13.65
CA VAL A 316 -0.77 23.25 -14.71
C VAL A 316 -1.41 24.52 -14.18
N THR A 317 -2.10 24.44 -13.04
CA THR A 317 -2.82 25.56 -12.43
C THR A 317 -1.89 26.71 -12.03
N ILE A 318 -0.80 26.40 -11.31
CA ILE A 318 0.17 27.43 -10.88
C ILE A 318 0.85 28.03 -12.10
N GLY A 319 1.20 27.23 -13.11
CA GLY A 319 1.81 27.71 -14.35
C GLY A 319 0.92 28.67 -15.12
N GLY A 320 -0.38 28.36 -15.20
CA GLY A 320 -1.39 29.25 -15.83
C GLY A 320 -1.54 30.58 -15.09
N TYR A 321 -1.60 30.52 -13.77
CA TYR A 321 -1.71 31.71 -12.93
C TYR A 321 -0.50 32.64 -13.01
N GLN A 322 0.71 32.10 -13.02
CA GLN A 322 1.93 32.88 -13.18
C GLN A 322 1.99 33.58 -14.53
N ARG A 323 1.67 32.91 -15.64
CA ARG A 323 1.62 33.53 -16.98
C ARG A 323 0.65 34.71 -17.02
N ARG A 324 -0.49 34.60 -16.34
CA ARG A 324 -1.48 35.66 -16.27
C ARG A 324 -0.99 36.88 -15.46
N LEU A 325 -0.25 36.64 -14.37
CA LEU A 325 0.40 37.69 -13.60
C LEU A 325 1.51 38.40 -14.42
N GLU A 326 2.33 37.65 -15.14
CA GLU A 326 3.36 38.22 -16.01
C GLU A 326 2.76 39.08 -17.12
N GLN A 327 1.65 38.66 -17.76
CA GLN A 327 0.94 39.47 -18.77
C GLN A 327 0.40 40.77 -18.19
N MET A 328 -0.16 40.76 -16.99
CA MET A 328 -0.63 41.99 -16.34
C MET A 328 0.50 42.93 -15.93
N ALA A 329 1.73 42.41 -15.77
CA ALA A 329 2.91 43.20 -15.40
C ALA A 329 3.69 43.75 -16.60
N THR A 330 3.33 43.42 -17.86
CA THR A 330 4.12 43.75 -19.06
C THR A 330 3.55 44.90 -19.90
N THR A 331 2.33 45.36 -19.64
CA THR A 331 1.66 46.42 -20.39
C THR A 331 1.33 47.63 -19.53
N ASP A 332 1.35 48.80 -20.13
CA ASP A 332 0.82 50.03 -19.54
C ASP A 332 -0.71 49.98 -19.54
N LYS A 333 -1.33 50.23 -18.39
CA LYS A 333 -2.79 50.08 -18.23
C LYS A 333 -3.60 51.07 -19.02
N LEU A 334 -3.07 52.26 -19.29
CA LEU A 334 -3.80 53.29 -20.01
C LEU A 334 -3.72 53.08 -21.52
N THR A 335 -2.55 52.85 -22.03
CA THR A 335 -2.24 52.85 -23.47
C THR A 335 -2.20 51.47 -24.11
N GLY A 336 -2.11 50.40 -23.30
CA GLY A 336 -2.03 49.03 -23.79
C GLY A 336 -0.69 48.60 -24.41
N VAL A 337 0.24 49.55 -24.62
CA VAL A 337 1.58 49.28 -25.12
C VAL A 337 2.49 48.73 -24.00
N MET A 338 3.73 48.34 -24.31
CA MET A 338 4.63 47.84 -23.27
C MET A 338 4.86 48.90 -22.18
N ASN A 339 4.95 48.44 -20.95
CA ASN A 339 5.49 49.29 -19.88
C ASN A 339 7.02 49.26 -19.89
N ARG A 340 7.63 50.13 -19.12
CA ARG A 340 9.09 50.27 -19.01
C ARG A 340 9.79 48.96 -18.70
N GLN A 341 9.27 48.18 -17.77
CA GLN A 341 9.86 46.90 -17.35
C GLN A 341 9.88 45.85 -18.47
N ALA A 342 8.78 45.72 -19.21
CA ALA A 342 8.72 44.87 -20.39
C ALA A 342 9.67 45.30 -21.50
N PHE A 343 9.82 46.61 -21.69
CA PHE A 343 10.72 47.16 -22.70
C PHE A 343 12.18 46.88 -22.35
N GLU A 344 12.62 47.07 -21.11
CA GLU A 344 13.96 46.72 -20.64
C GLU A 344 14.30 45.25 -20.90
N TYR A 345 13.35 44.37 -20.67
CA TYR A 345 13.50 42.93 -20.98
C TYR A 345 13.60 42.67 -22.50
N ALA A 346 12.73 43.32 -23.30
CA ALA A 346 12.74 43.22 -24.74
C ALA A 346 14.09 43.73 -25.33
N PHE A 347 14.62 44.84 -24.84
CA PHE A 347 15.91 45.38 -25.24
C PHE A 347 17.04 44.36 -25.03
N LYS A 348 17.14 43.78 -23.80
CA LYS A 348 18.14 42.75 -23.48
C LYS A 348 18.10 41.58 -24.46
N ARG A 349 16.91 41.15 -24.82
CA ARG A 349 16.70 40.04 -25.75
C ARG A 349 17.07 40.36 -27.20
N ILE A 350 16.72 41.55 -27.67
CA ILE A 350 17.07 42.02 -29.02
C ILE A 350 18.57 42.24 -29.12
N ARG A 351 19.20 42.83 -28.08
CA ARG A 351 20.62 43.06 -28.00
C ARG A 351 21.43 41.76 -28.08
N ALA A 352 21.02 40.73 -27.34
CA ALA A 352 21.65 39.41 -27.42
C ALA A 352 21.64 38.80 -28.82
N ARG A 353 20.56 39.03 -29.59
CA ARG A 353 20.43 38.59 -30.99
C ARG A 353 21.28 39.44 -31.92
N GLN A 354 21.30 40.74 -31.73
CA GLN A 354 22.10 41.70 -32.53
C GLN A 354 23.59 41.37 -32.48
N TYR A 355 24.10 40.98 -31.31
CA TYR A 355 25.51 40.59 -31.15
C TYR A 355 25.93 39.44 -32.09
N SER A 356 25.00 38.57 -32.44
CA SER A 356 25.24 37.43 -33.37
C SER A 356 25.05 37.78 -34.86
N GLN A 357 24.30 38.85 -35.21
CA GLN A 357 23.87 39.14 -36.55
C GLN A 357 24.43 40.48 -37.11
N GLN A 358 25.05 41.31 -36.29
CA GLN A 358 25.57 42.64 -36.60
C GLN A 358 24.53 43.59 -37.24
N ASN A 359 23.26 43.42 -36.96
CA ASN A 359 22.21 44.30 -37.48
C ASN A 359 22.15 45.60 -36.68
N PRO A 360 21.93 46.76 -37.34
CA PRO A 360 21.85 48.05 -36.64
C PRO A 360 20.58 48.13 -35.79
N LEU A 361 20.68 48.76 -34.62
CA LEU A 361 19.56 48.95 -33.69
C LEU A 361 19.46 50.43 -33.33
N SER A 362 18.30 51.02 -33.49
CA SER A 362 18.10 52.42 -33.16
C SER A 362 16.96 52.58 -32.14
N LEU A 363 17.04 53.64 -31.34
CA LEU A 363 16.06 54.00 -30.34
C LEU A 363 15.54 55.41 -30.60
N LEU A 364 14.21 55.52 -30.53
CA LEU A 364 13.51 56.81 -30.55
C LEU A 364 12.95 57.09 -29.16
N ILE A 365 13.15 58.32 -28.66
CA ILE A 365 12.36 58.87 -27.56
C ILE A 365 11.44 59.89 -28.17
N ILE A 366 10.20 59.85 -27.79
CA ILE A 366 9.09 60.64 -28.26
C ILE A 366 8.43 61.30 -27.06
N ASP A 367 8.17 62.60 -27.16
CA ASP A 367 7.41 63.35 -26.15
C ASP A 367 6.33 64.21 -26.84
N ILE A 368 5.17 64.25 -26.21
CA ILE A 368 4.03 64.99 -26.75
C ILE A 368 4.21 66.49 -26.43
N ASP A 369 4.37 67.30 -27.46
CA ASP A 369 4.54 68.72 -27.32
C ASP A 369 3.36 69.37 -26.61
N HIS A 370 3.67 70.20 -25.61
CA HIS A 370 2.70 70.96 -24.84
C HIS A 370 1.60 70.13 -24.17
N PHE A 371 1.82 68.85 -23.88
CA PHE A 371 0.82 67.96 -23.29
C PHE A 371 0.23 68.49 -21.96
N LYS A 372 1.05 69.15 -21.17
CA LYS A 372 0.57 69.82 -19.95
C LYS A 372 -0.50 70.83 -20.24
N LEU A 373 -0.41 71.61 -21.33
CA LEU A 373 -1.44 72.59 -21.72
C LEU A 373 -2.73 71.89 -22.12
N VAL A 374 -2.65 70.71 -22.73
CA VAL A 374 -3.83 69.88 -23.04
C VAL A 374 -4.52 69.46 -21.75
N ASN A 375 -3.78 68.96 -20.77
CA ASN A 375 -4.34 68.60 -19.46
C ASN A 375 -4.91 69.79 -18.70
N ASP A 376 -4.22 70.93 -18.71
CA ASP A 376 -4.65 72.13 -18.01
C ASP A 376 -5.91 72.75 -18.62
N HIS A 377 -6.10 72.64 -19.95
CA HIS A 377 -7.23 73.23 -20.67
C HIS A 377 -8.44 72.29 -20.75
N TYR A 378 -8.19 70.97 -21.02
CA TYR A 378 -9.28 70.01 -21.30
C TYR A 378 -9.48 68.99 -20.16
N GLY A 379 -8.60 69.00 -19.17
CA GLY A 379 -8.62 68.04 -18.05
C GLY A 379 -7.90 66.74 -18.35
N HIS A 380 -7.52 66.01 -17.30
CA HIS A 380 -6.73 64.76 -17.39
C HIS A 380 -7.41 63.66 -18.20
N GLY A 381 -8.75 63.60 -18.19
CA GLY A 381 -9.46 62.60 -18.98
C GLY A 381 -9.27 62.74 -20.50
N VAL A 382 -9.11 64.01 -20.99
CA VAL A 382 -8.81 64.27 -22.40
C VAL A 382 -7.34 63.97 -22.68
N GLY A 383 -6.44 64.32 -21.77
CA GLY A 383 -5.05 63.92 -21.85
C GLY A 383 -4.89 62.41 -21.97
N ASP A 384 -5.65 61.63 -21.21
CA ASP A 384 -5.65 60.18 -21.29
C ASP A 384 -6.12 59.67 -22.66
N LEU A 385 -7.17 60.30 -23.27
CA LEU A 385 -7.61 59.99 -24.63
C LEU A 385 -6.53 60.29 -25.67
N VAL A 386 -5.83 61.44 -25.54
CA VAL A 386 -4.69 61.80 -26.40
C VAL A 386 -3.59 60.75 -26.31
N LEU A 387 -3.21 60.34 -25.10
CA LEU A 387 -2.20 59.27 -24.89
C LEU A 387 -2.59 57.96 -25.54
N GLN A 388 -3.86 57.53 -25.41
CA GLN A 388 -4.38 56.29 -26.00
C GLN A 388 -4.35 56.37 -27.53
N GLN A 389 -4.77 57.51 -28.11
CA GLN A 389 -4.81 57.69 -29.55
C GLN A 389 -3.39 57.72 -30.15
N ILE A 390 -2.46 58.43 -29.52
CA ILE A 390 -1.07 58.49 -29.95
C ILE A 390 -0.44 57.08 -29.85
N ALA A 391 -0.66 56.35 -28.75
CA ALA A 391 -0.15 55.00 -28.61
C ALA A 391 -0.66 54.10 -29.72
N THR A 392 -1.93 54.19 -30.09
CA THR A 392 -2.52 53.43 -31.20
C THR A 392 -1.88 53.81 -32.54
N LEU A 393 -1.74 55.08 -32.84
CA LEU A 393 -1.11 55.55 -34.09
C LEU A 393 0.37 55.07 -34.18
N LEU A 394 1.12 55.22 -33.09
CA LEU A 394 2.50 54.74 -33.04
C LEU A 394 2.53 53.23 -33.30
N GLN A 395 1.66 52.46 -32.65
CA GLN A 395 1.62 51.01 -32.79
C GLN A 395 1.23 50.53 -34.18
N GLU A 396 0.34 51.21 -34.87
CA GLU A 396 -0.09 50.90 -36.24
C GLU A 396 0.99 51.23 -37.26
N THR A 397 1.82 52.24 -36.98
CA THR A 397 2.85 52.73 -37.92
C THR A 397 4.18 52.01 -37.81
N ILE A 398 4.49 51.41 -36.65
CA ILE A 398 5.72 50.65 -36.46
C ILE A 398 5.62 49.22 -37.00
N ARG A 399 6.78 48.61 -37.31
CA ARG A 399 6.85 47.24 -37.81
C ARG A 399 6.63 46.23 -36.65
N ARG A 400 6.21 45.01 -37.00
CA ARG A 400 5.98 43.92 -36.06
C ARG A 400 7.20 43.61 -35.15
N ASN A 401 8.42 43.85 -35.64
CA ASN A 401 9.65 43.57 -34.90
C ASN A 401 10.07 44.73 -33.99
N ASP A 402 9.54 45.93 -34.22
CA ASP A 402 9.79 47.10 -33.38
C ASP A 402 9.08 46.93 -32.02
N ARG A 403 9.52 47.67 -31.05
CA ARG A 403 8.93 47.63 -29.69
C ARG A 403 8.60 49.02 -29.23
N LEU A 404 7.31 49.21 -28.95
CA LEU A 404 6.78 50.47 -28.43
C LEU A 404 6.52 50.34 -26.93
N CYS A 405 6.92 51.31 -26.18
CA CYS A 405 6.75 51.42 -24.75
C CYS A 405 6.30 52.83 -24.36
N ARG A 406 5.39 52.89 -23.39
CA ARG A 406 5.17 54.15 -22.65
C ARG A 406 6.20 54.19 -21.51
N TRP A 407 7.13 55.17 -21.64
CA TRP A 407 8.28 55.29 -20.71
C TRP A 407 7.87 55.96 -19.39
N GLY A 408 7.00 56.96 -19.46
CA GLY A 408 6.44 57.65 -18.30
C GLY A 408 5.64 58.88 -18.76
N GLY A 409 4.60 59.30 -18.03
CA GLY A 409 3.82 60.47 -18.33
C GLY A 409 3.32 60.54 -19.78
N GLU A 410 3.91 61.47 -20.55
CA GLU A 410 3.65 61.71 -21.96
C GLU A 410 4.76 61.20 -22.89
N GLU A 411 5.72 60.44 -22.36
CA GLU A 411 6.88 59.96 -23.11
C GLU A 411 6.68 58.53 -23.61
N PHE A 412 7.03 58.30 -24.88
CA PHE A 412 7.05 56.98 -25.52
C PHE A 412 8.50 56.68 -26.01
N VAL A 413 8.84 55.42 -25.93
CA VAL A 413 10.13 54.91 -26.45
C VAL A 413 9.86 53.81 -27.48
N ILE A 414 10.52 53.92 -28.63
CA ILE A 414 10.45 52.91 -29.67
C ILE A 414 11.85 52.33 -29.92
N LEU A 415 11.96 51.04 -29.89
CA LEU A 415 13.15 50.31 -30.31
C LEU A 415 12.94 49.78 -31.73
N LEU A 416 13.77 50.24 -32.67
CA LEU A 416 13.72 49.86 -34.07
C LEU A 416 14.76 48.78 -34.36
N ASP A 417 14.28 47.56 -34.54
CA ASP A 417 15.12 46.40 -34.85
C ASP A 417 15.56 46.44 -36.34
N ASP A 418 16.83 46.15 -36.62
CA ASP A 418 17.42 46.16 -37.96
C ASP A 418 17.21 47.53 -38.64
N CYS A 419 17.60 48.60 -37.98
CA CYS A 419 17.41 49.99 -38.42
C CYS A 419 18.61 50.85 -38.02
N ASN A 420 19.32 51.36 -39.06
CA ASN A 420 20.41 52.33 -38.87
C ASN A 420 19.86 53.73 -38.60
N ILE A 421 20.76 54.63 -38.24
CA ILE A 421 20.39 56.00 -37.80
C ILE A 421 19.63 56.79 -38.88
N ASP A 422 20.02 56.69 -40.14
CA ASP A 422 19.40 57.45 -41.23
C ASP A 422 17.96 56.99 -41.52
N ASN A 423 17.75 55.66 -41.54
CA ASN A 423 16.41 55.06 -41.60
C ASN A 423 15.57 55.37 -40.36
N ALA A 424 16.18 55.38 -39.18
CA ALA A 424 15.48 55.70 -37.95
C ALA A 424 14.98 57.15 -37.94
N ILE A 425 15.79 58.09 -38.43
CA ILE A 425 15.39 59.51 -38.59
C ILE A 425 14.19 59.64 -39.55
N GLN A 426 14.26 58.99 -40.74
CA GLN A 426 13.16 59.01 -41.70
C GLN A 426 11.87 58.43 -41.09
N ARG A 427 11.99 57.33 -40.36
CA ARG A 427 10.81 56.72 -39.69
C ARG A 427 10.28 57.58 -38.55
N ALA A 428 11.13 58.19 -37.78
CA ALA A 428 10.74 59.15 -36.73
C ALA A 428 9.99 60.35 -37.32
N ASP A 429 10.48 60.89 -38.45
CA ASP A 429 9.80 62.04 -39.12
C ASP A 429 8.48 61.61 -39.76
N ALA A 430 8.37 60.43 -40.30
CA ALA A 430 7.10 59.88 -40.78
C ALA A 430 6.07 59.70 -39.62
N LEU A 431 6.50 59.26 -38.44
CA LEU A 431 5.67 59.20 -37.24
C LEU A 431 5.23 60.54 -36.78
N ARG A 432 6.16 61.52 -36.74
CA ARG A 432 5.89 62.93 -36.40
C ARG A 432 4.83 63.52 -37.31
N GLN A 433 4.99 63.40 -38.63
CA GLN A 433 4.06 63.92 -39.64
C GLN A 433 2.67 63.24 -39.51
N CYS A 434 2.63 61.92 -39.29
CA CYS A 434 1.38 61.20 -39.08
C CYS A 434 0.60 61.75 -37.88
N ILE A 435 1.31 62.05 -36.77
CA ILE A 435 0.69 62.58 -35.58
C ILE A 435 0.28 64.07 -35.80
N GLU A 436 1.10 64.87 -36.43
CA GLU A 436 0.78 66.28 -36.76
C GLU A 436 -0.47 66.41 -37.66
N MET A 437 -0.67 65.44 -38.58
CA MET A 437 -1.88 65.42 -39.43
C MET A 437 -3.08 64.83 -38.76
N THR A 438 -2.96 64.24 -37.59
CA THR A 438 -4.06 63.57 -36.90
C THR A 438 -4.77 64.55 -35.99
N GLU A 439 -6.08 64.62 -36.15
CA GLU A 439 -6.95 65.43 -35.32
C GLU A 439 -7.54 64.57 -34.21
N VAL A 440 -7.27 64.94 -32.97
CA VAL A 440 -7.93 64.33 -31.79
C VAL A 440 -9.23 65.05 -31.56
N ARG A 441 -10.37 64.38 -31.83
CA ARG A 441 -11.72 64.99 -31.65
C ARG A 441 -12.19 64.79 -30.21
N TYR A 442 -12.50 65.90 -29.57
CA TYR A 442 -13.17 65.87 -28.27
C TYR A 442 -14.38 66.85 -28.30
N GLN A 443 -15.57 66.28 -28.13
CA GLN A 443 -16.83 67.03 -28.30
C GLN A 443 -16.91 67.73 -29.66
N ASN A 444 -16.92 69.07 -29.71
CA ASN A 444 -16.93 69.87 -30.92
C ASN A 444 -15.61 70.53 -31.27
N GLU A 445 -14.53 70.19 -30.53
CA GLU A 445 -13.23 70.79 -30.74
C GLU A 445 -12.25 69.77 -31.36
N LEU A 446 -11.32 70.30 -32.15
CA LEU A 446 -10.25 69.57 -32.78
C LEU A 446 -8.93 69.96 -32.06
N ILE A 447 -8.31 68.98 -31.40
CA ILE A 447 -7.07 69.19 -30.66
C ILE A 447 -5.94 68.75 -31.59
N HIS A 448 -5.08 69.71 -31.97
CA HIS A 448 -3.88 69.46 -32.75
C HIS A 448 -2.73 69.12 -31.82
N ILE A 449 -2.11 67.98 -32.05
CA ILE A 449 -0.99 67.49 -31.28
C ILE A 449 0.22 67.33 -32.16
N THR A 450 1.35 67.76 -31.66
CA THR A 450 2.67 67.48 -32.25
C THR A 450 3.57 66.75 -31.31
N ILE A 451 4.59 66.09 -31.83
CA ILE A 451 5.57 65.39 -31.05
C ILE A 451 6.99 65.86 -31.38
N SER A 452 7.83 65.89 -30.41
CA SER A 452 9.28 66.01 -30.57
C SER A 452 9.96 64.63 -30.41
N CYS A 453 10.96 64.34 -31.23
CA CYS A 453 11.65 63.05 -31.23
C CYS A 453 13.13 63.21 -31.12
N GLY A 454 13.74 62.42 -30.25
CA GLY A 454 15.18 62.22 -30.19
C GLY A 454 15.55 60.82 -30.71
N VAL A 455 16.54 60.73 -31.58
CA VAL A 455 16.93 59.47 -32.22
C VAL A 455 18.39 59.15 -31.94
N ALA A 456 18.68 57.93 -31.47
CA ALA A 456 20.03 57.42 -31.24
C ALA A 456 20.21 56.01 -31.79
N GLU A 457 21.30 55.74 -32.48
CA GLU A 457 21.73 54.40 -32.84
C GLU A 457 22.54 53.77 -31.73
N CYS A 458 22.26 52.50 -31.41
CA CYS A 458 22.90 51.76 -30.39
C CYS A 458 24.35 51.41 -30.78
N LYS A 459 25.34 51.78 -29.97
CA LYS A 459 26.75 51.44 -30.16
C LYS A 459 27.06 50.04 -29.63
N GLU A 460 28.22 49.47 -30.02
CA GLU A 460 28.73 48.25 -29.40
C GLU A 460 28.90 48.46 -27.90
N ASP A 461 28.49 47.47 -27.10
CA ASP A 461 28.52 47.41 -25.63
C ASP A 461 27.78 48.54 -24.89
N GLU A 462 26.89 49.26 -25.58
CA GLU A 462 26.11 50.32 -24.97
C GLU A 462 24.92 49.76 -24.15
N THR A 463 24.75 50.28 -22.94
CA THR A 463 23.60 49.94 -22.10
C THR A 463 22.36 50.70 -22.55
N LEU A 464 21.15 50.17 -22.20
CA LEU A 464 19.87 50.82 -22.47
C LEU A 464 19.85 52.26 -21.86
N GLU A 465 20.37 52.39 -20.66
CA GLU A 465 20.39 53.68 -19.95
C GLU A 465 21.23 54.72 -20.67
N THR A 466 22.44 54.37 -21.18
CA THR A 466 23.28 55.24 -21.94
C THR A 466 22.65 55.61 -23.29
N LEU A 467 22.04 54.65 -23.97
CA LEU A 467 21.33 54.84 -25.24
C LEU A 467 20.14 55.81 -25.07
N ILE A 468 19.34 55.60 -24.01
CA ILE A 468 18.23 56.49 -23.68
C ILE A 468 18.72 57.90 -23.39
N ASN A 469 19.77 58.06 -22.56
CA ASN A 469 20.32 59.37 -22.25
C ASN A 469 20.80 60.12 -23.49
N ARG A 470 21.41 59.46 -24.48
CA ARG A 470 21.78 60.10 -25.75
C ARG A 470 20.57 60.52 -26.58
N ALA A 471 19.55 59.70 -26.65
CA ALA A 471 18.30 60.03 -27.32
C ALA A 471 17.54 61.14 -26.60
N ASP A 472 17.58 61.21 -25.29
CA ASP A 472 16.96 62.25 -24.46
C ASP A 472 17.66 63.63 -24.68
N ILE A 473 18.99 63.67 -24.77
CA ILE A 473 19.73 64.90 -25.16
C ILE A 473 19.23 65.41 -26.53
N ALA A 474 19.01 64.50 -27.49
CA ALA A 474 18.50 64.90 -28.81
C ALA A 474 17.03 65.37 -28.73
N LEU A 475 16.20 64.72 -27.94
CA LEU A 475 14.82 65.15 -27.67
C LEU A 475 14.79 66.56 -27.04
N TYR A 476 15.62 66.80 -26.07
CA TYR A 476 15.78 68.11 -25.46
C TYR A 476 16.16 69.21 -26.49
N GLN A 477 17.09 68.89 -27.38
CA GLN A 477 17.45 69.78 -28.49
C GLN A 477 16.27 70.02 -29.45
N ALA A 478 15.49 68.97 -29.76
CA ALA A 478 14.27 69.11 -30.56
C ALA A 478 13.27 70.10 -29.94
N LYS A 479 13.06 69.98 -28.61
CA LYS A 479 12.21 70.92 -27.86
C LYS A 479 12.73 72.36 -27.85
N GLN A 480 14.04 72.57 -27.67
CA GLN A 480 14.67 73.91 -27.69
C GLN A 480 14.63 74.56 -29.07
N GLN A 481 14.76 73.79 -30.12
CA GLN A 481 14.78 74.31 -31.50
C GLN A 481 13.39 74.66 -32.04
N GLY A 482 12.34 74.59 -31.24
CA GLY A 482 10.98 74.96 -31.61
C GLY A 482 9.98 73.84 -31.72
N ARG A 483 10.31 72.62 -31.17
CA ARG A 483 9.41 71.45 -31.14
C ARG A 483 9.03 70.89 -32.51
N ASN A 484 8.09 69.93 -32.55
CA ASN A 484 7.54 69.34 -33.78
C ASN A 484 8.66 68.92 -34.75
N ARG A 485 9.68 68.22 -34.29
CA ARG A 485 10.84 67.80 -35.09
C ARG A 485 11.56 66.62 -34.57
N VAL A 486 12.38 66.07 -35.43
CA VAL A 486 13.27 64.96 -35.11
C VAL A 486 14.71 65.47 -35.04
N VAL A 487 15.43 65.12 -33.97
CA VAL A 487 16.85 65.46 -33.83
C VAL A 487 17.64 64.19 -33.58
N LYS A 488 18.80 64.09 -34.26
CA LYS A 488 19.75 62.99 -34.10
C LYS A 488 20.65 63.25 -32.88
N ALA A 489 20.88 62.24 -32.09
CA ALA A 489 21.85 62.33 -30.99
C ALA A 489 23.27 62.66 -31.51
N PRO A 490 23.97 63.59 -30.88
CA PRO A 490 25.31 63.93 -31.29
C PRO A 490 26.26 62.71 -31.20
N ASN A 491 27.10 62.51 -32.19
CA ASN A 491 28.18 61.55 -32.13
C ASN A 491 29.20 62.04 -31.08
N GLN A 492 29.00 61.74 -29.84
CA GLN A 492 30.08 61.86 -28.87
C GLN A 492 31.08 60.74 -29.12
N ASP A 493 32.15 61.03 -29.82
CA ASP A 493 33.37 60.26 -29.74
C ASP A 493 33.81 60.26 -28.30
N THR A 494 33.68 59.11 -27.62
CA THR A 494 34.31 58.94 -26.33
C THR A 494 35.84 59.07 -26.52
N GLY A 495 36.33 60.28 -26.37
CA GLY A 495 37.75 60.48 -26.22
C GLY A 495 38.25 59.63 -25.08
N LYS A 496 39.07 58.65 -25.39
CA LYS A 496 39.90 58.00 -24.41
C LYS A 496 40.73 59.08 -23.71
N HIS A 497 40.50 59.28 -22.42
CA HIS A 497 41.43 59.77 -21.46
C HIS A 497 41.60 58.78 -20.33
#